data_cdd1aa675f8201a858bcfecac712db99
#
_entry.id   cdd1aa675f8201a858bcfecac712db99
#
_cell.length_a   1.000
_cell.length_b   1.000
_cell.length_c   1.000
_cell.angle_alpha   90.00
_cell.angle_beta   90.00
_cell.angle_gamma   90.00
#
_symmetry.space_group_name_H-M   'P 1'
#
loop_
_entity.id
_entity.type
_entity.pdbx_description
1 polymer ?
#
loop_
_entity_poly.entity_id
_entity_poly.type
_entity_poly.pdbx_seq_one_letter_code
_entity_poly.pdbx_strand_id
1 'polypeptide(L)'
;KYLGEEFDIHGGGMDLKFPHHECEIAQNKGATGHGGARYWLHANMLTLNGKRMAKSTGNTLDPRDLLTGNSPHLTKAYSPGAVRFFIHQAHYRSVLDFSDSALQAAEKGYYRLLASMDALRQRGAQGPAKGSWNVEAWNAQCTEAMNQDLNSPVLIAQLFDAAKAVAALPGQPTAWARDTLDRRGTNQRSAARKPPLRARASRARPARRSRR
;
A
#
# COMPACT_ATOMS: atom_id res chain seq x y z
N LYS A 1 -0.74 28.64 -1.44
CA LYS A 1 -1.99 29.17 -0.87
C LYS A 1 -2.54 28.30 0.24
N TYR A 2 -2.51 26.96 0.10
CA TYR A 2 -3.10 26.03 1.07
C TYR A 2 -2.07 25.35 1.96
N LEU A 3 -0.82 25.14 1.47
CA LEU A 3 0.24 24.43 2.16
C LEU A 3 1.26 25.37 2.83
N GLY A 4 1.15 26.69 2.60
CA GLY A 4 2.14 27.67 3.04
C GLY A 4 3.32 27.78 2.06
N GLU A 5 4.36 28.46 2.51
CA GLU A 5 5.60 28.68 1.72
C GLU A 5 6.52 27.46 1.76
N GLU A 6 6.50 26.73 2.85
CA GLU A 6 7.18 25.45 3.03
C GLU A 6 6.21 24.37 3.52
N PHE A 7 6.40 23.14 3.07
CA PHE A 7 5.65 21.96 3.49
C PHE A 7 6.58 20.74 3.55
N ASP A 8 6.11 19.65 4.18
CA ASP A 8 7.02 18.57 4.53
C ASP A 8 7.39 17.70 3.33
N ILE A 9 6.42 17.16 2.59
CA ILE A 9 6.68 16.12 1.59
C ILE A 9 5.98 16.44 0.27
N HIS A 10 6.75 16.36 -0.83
CA HIS A 10 6.25 16.35 -2.19
C HIS A 10 6.60 15.02 -2.85
N GLY A 11 5.61 14.32 -3.37
CA GLY A 11 5.79 13.02 -4.02
C GLY A 11 5.45 13.05 -5.50
N GLY A 12 6.14 12.23 -6.30
CA GLY A 12 5.84 12.06 -7.72
C GLY A 12 6.51 10.84 -8.32
N GLY A 13 6.36 10.65 -9.62
CA GLY A 13 7.10 9.65 -10.37
C GLY A 13 8.55 10.09 -10.61
N MET A 14 9.44 9.13 -10.85
CA MET A 14 10.84 9.40 -11.17
C MET A 14 11.00 10.24 -12.45
N ASP A 15 10.04 10.13 -13.37
CA ASP A 15 9.95 10.90 -14.61
C ASP A 15 9.67 12.39 -14.37
N LEU A 16 9.06 12.75 -13.24
CA LEU A 16 8.80 14.14 -12.87
C LEU A 16 10.00 14.83 -12.22
N LYS A 17 11.03 14.07 -11.80
CA LYS A 17 12.18 14.64 -11.13
C LYS A 17 12.82 15.76 -11.96
N PHE A 18 12.96 15.53 -13.27
CA PHE A 18 13.46 16.50 -14.22
C PHE A 18 12.66 16.45 -15.53
N PRO A 19 12.23 17.58 -16.08
CA PRO A 19 12.44 18.96 -15.57
C PRO A 19 11.37 19.47 -14.60
N HIS A 20 10.27 18.73 -14.38
CA HIS A 20 9.05 19.24 -13.75
C HIS A 20 9.30 19.72 -12.30
N HIS A 21 9.77 18.86 -11.41
CA HIS A 21 10.02 19.21 -10.01
C HIS A 21 11.15 20.22 -9.84
N GLU A 22 12.18 20.19 -10.70
CA GLU A 22 13.21 21.22 -10.70
C GLU A 22 12.65 22.60 -11.07
N CYS A 23 11.71 22.65 -12.03
CA CYS A 23 11.02 23.89 -12.37
C CYS A 23 10.12 24.37 -11.22
N GLU A 24 9.44 23.46 -10.50
CA GLU A 24 8.62 23.81 -9.32
C GLU A 24 9.52 24.42 -8.20
N ILE A 25 10.69 23.84 -7.93
CA ILE A 25 11.65 24.37 -6.98
C ILE A 25 12.09 25.79 -7.38
N ALA A 26 12.41 25.99 -8.66
CA ALA A 26 12.82 27.29 -9.17
C ALA A 26 11.70 28.34 -9.06
N GLN A 27 10.43 27.96 -9.37
CA GLN A 27 9.26 28.81 -9.24
C GLN A 27 8.99 29.19 -7.78
N ASN A 28 9.06 28.22 -6.86
CA ASN A 28 8.87 28.47 -5.44
C ASN A 28 9.96 29.42 -4.91
N LYS A 29 11.22 29.17 -5.24
CA LYS A 29 12.34 30.06 -4.86
C LYS A 29 12.15 31.48 -5.39
N GLY A 30 11.69 31.63 -6.63
CA GLY A 30 11.42 32.93 -7.23
C GLY A 30 10.25 33.67 -6.57
N ALA A 31 9.23 32.94 -6.10
CA ALA A 31 8.04 33.52 -5.50
C ALA A 31 8.20 33.82 -3.99
N THR A 32 8.86 32.96 -3.24
CA THR A 32 8.86 32.99 -1.78
C THR A 32 10.26 33.01 -1.14
N GLY A 33 11.31 32.78 -1.92
CA GLY A 33 12.68 32.59 -1.40
C GLY A 33 12.97 31.15 -0.96
N HIS A 34 11.98 30.26 -0.90
CA HIS A 34 12.06 28.89 -0.41
C HIS A 34 11.82 27.86 -1.51
N GLY A 35 12.34 26.62 -1.34
CA GLY A 35 12.18 25.53 -2.33
C GLY A 35 10.82 24.85 -2.33
N GLY A 36 9.92 25.19 -1.40
CA GLY A 36 8.59 24.60 -1.23
C GLY A 36 8.62 23.36 -0.33
N ALA A 37 8.96 22.19 -0.85
CA ALA A 37 9.02 20.96 -0.07
C ALA A 37 10.37 20.74 0.60
N ARG A 38 10.35 20.21 1.83
CA ARG A 38 11.57 19.79 2.56
C ARG A 38 12.11 18.46 2.06
N TYR A 39 11.21 17.54 1.72
CA TYR A 39 11.55 16.19 1.25
C TYR A 39 10.83 15.89 -0.07
N TRP A 40 11.57 15.33 -1.01
CA TRP A 40 11.08 14.92 -2.32
C TRP A 40 11.13 13.40 -2.44
N LEU A 41 9.97 12.77 -2.62
CA LEU A 41 9.86 11.32 -2.80
C LEU A 41 9.55 10.99 -4.25
N HIS A 42 10.38 10.16 -4.88
CA HIS A 42 10.17 9.74 -6.26
C HIS A 42 9.98 8.22 -6.33
N ALA A 43 8.74 7.80 -6.68
CA ALA A 43 8.45 6.41 -6.97
C ALA A 43 8.93 6.04 -8.39
N ASN A 44 9.38 4.80 -8.58
CA ASN A 44 9.79 4.34 -9.89
C ASN A 44 8.57 3.94 -10.74
N MET A 45 8.83 3.54 -11.98
CA MET A 45 7.81 3.26 -13.00
C MET A 45 7.04 1.99 -12.68
N LEU A 46 5.79 1.98 -13.12
CA LEU A 46 4.96 0.78 -13.18
C LEU A 46 5.03 0.20 -14.59
N THR A 47 5.22 -1.11 -14.70
CA THR A 47 5.14 -1.87 -15.95
C THR A 47 3.99 -2.87 -15.89
N LEU A 48 3.54 -3.36 -17.01
CA LEU A 48 2.54 -4.40 -17.13
C LEU A 48 3.07 -5.49 -18.05
N ASN A 49 3.28 -6.68 -17.50
CA ASN A 49 3.91 -7.82 -18.18
C ASN A 49 5.27 -7.44 -18.81
N GLY A 50 6.12 -6.75 -18.04
CA GLY A 50 7.45 -6.32 -18.45
C GLY A 50 7.48 -5.14 -19.43
N LYS A 51 6.33 -4.59 -19.81
CA LYS A 51 6.23 -3.50 -20.79
C LYS A 51 5.72 -2.22 -20.15
N ARG A 52 6.20 -1.08 -20.65
CA ARG A 52 5.70 0.23 -20.23
C ARG A 52 4.19 0.33 -20.50
N MET A 53 3.45 0.83 -19.52
CA MET A 53 2.04 1.14 -19.70
C MET A 53 1.87 2.35 -20.63
N ALA A 54 1.07 2.21 -21.68
CA ALA A 54 0.73 3.30 -22.58
C ALA A 54 -0.66 3.08 -23.19
N LYS A 55 -1.46 4.12 -23.22
CA LYS A 55 -2.81 4.10 -23.81
C LYS A 55 -2.78 3.79 -25.31
N SER A 56 -1.78 4.31 -26.02
CA SER A 56 -1.62 4.11 -27.47
C SER A 56 -1.38 2.66 -27.87
N THR A 57 -0.85 1.84 -26.97
CA THR A 57 -0.58 0.41 -27.20
C THR A 57 -1.65 -0.52 -26.62
N GLY A 58 -2.67 0.03 -25.94
CA GLY A 58 -3.66 -0.75 -25.20
C GLY A 58 -3.10 -1.47 -23.96
N ASN A 59 -1.80 -1.31 -23.66
CA ASN A 59 -1.14 -1.91 -22.49
C ASN A 59 -1.36 -1.04 -21.27
N THR A 60 -2.58 -1.07 -20.72
CA THR A 60 -2.97 -0.29 -19.55
C THR A 60 -3.76 -1.15 -18.58
N LEU A 61 -3.67 -0.81 -17.31
CA LEU A 61 -4.43 -1.42 -16.23
C LEU A 61 -4.98 -0.32 -15.36
N ASP A 62 -6.31 -0.17 -15.34
CA ASP A 62 -6.97 0.78 -14.42
C ASP A 62 -6.99 0.18 -13.00
N PRO A 63 -6.79 0.99 -11.95
CA PRO A 63 -6.92 0.51 -10.58
C PRO A 63 -8.28 -0.16 -10.27
N ARG A 64 -9.35 0.24 -10.96
CA ARG A 64 -10.67 -0.39 -10.84
C ARG A 64 -10.68 -1.80 -11.41
N ASP A 65 -9.94 -2.03 -12.50
CA ASP A 65 -9.87 -3.35 -13.13
C ASP A 65 -9.21 -4.38 -12.21
N LEU A 66 -8.24 -3.98 -11.39
CA LEU A 66 -7.66 -4.84 -10.35
C LEU A 66 -8.72 -5.35 -9.37
N LEU A 67 -9.68 -4.49 -9.02
CA LEU A 67 -10.72 -4.80 -8.03
C LEU A 67 -11.95 -5.49 -8.61
N THR A 68 -12.19 -5.34 -9.91
CA THR A 68 -13.33 -5.93 -10.62
C THR A 68 -12.96 -7.15 -11.44
N GLY A 69 -11.67 -7.31 -11.77
CA GLY A 69 -11.18 -8.34 -12.68
C GLY A 69 -11.51 -8.07 -14.16
N ASN A 70 -12.00 -6.88 -14.49
CA ASN A 70 -12.46 -6.53 -15.83
C ASN A 70 -11.32 -6.04 -16.73
N SER A 71 -10.31 -6.87 -16.94
CA SER A 71 -9.17 -6.59 -17.82
C SER A 71 -8.69 -7.86 -18.51
N PRO A 72 -8.26 -7.80 -19.79
CA PRO A 72 -7.70 -8.94 -20.48
C PRO A 72 -6.36 -9.42 -19.88
N HIS A 73 -5.75 -8.61 -19.02
CA HIS A 73 -4.49 -8.92 -18.33
C HIS A 73 -4.70 -9.65 -16.99
N LEU A 74 -5.95 -9.84 -16.55
CA LEU A 74 -6.28 -10.44 -15.28
C LEU A 74 -7.20 -11.65 -15.46
N THR A 75 -6.96 -12.71 -14.68
CA THR A 75 -7.83 -13.88 -14.65
C THR A 75 -8.97 -13.75 -13.67
N LYS A 76 -8.87 -12.81 -12.73
CA LYS A 76 -9.87 -12.57 -11.67
C LYS A 76 -9.75 -11.19 -11.05
N ALA A 77 -10.73 -10.85 -10.19
CA ALA A 77 -10.66 -9.72 -9.27
C ALA A 77 -9.72 -10.01 -8.09
N TYR A 78 -9.06 -8.96 -7.60
CA TYR A 78 -8.20 -9.01 -6.42
C TYR A 78 -8.73 -8.11 -5.30
N SER A 79 -8.59 -8.55 -4.05
CA SER A 79 -8.97 -7.71 -2.91
C SER A 79 -8.04 -6.48 -2.80
N PRO A 80 -8.56 -5.33 -2.31
CA PRO A 80 -7.71 -4.15 -2.09
C PRO A 80 -6.51 -4.43 -1.19
N GLY A 81 -6.67 -5.34 -0.21
CA GLY A 81 -5.58 -5.76 0.68
C GLY A 81 -4.49 -6.51 -0.05
N ALA A 82 -4.84 -7.44 -0.94
CA ALA A 82 -3.87 -8.20 -1.75
C ALA A 82 -3.11 -7.28 -2.72
N VAL A 83 -3.79 -6.34 -3.37
CA VAL A 83 -3.16 -5.35 -4.27
C VAL A 83 -2.18 -4.46 -3.50
N ARG A 84 -2.57 -3.94 -2.34
CA ARG A 84 -1.67 -3.15 -1.49
C ARG A 84 -0.47 -3.98 -1.03
N PHE A 85 -0.69 -5.20 -0.60
CA PHE A 85 0.38 -6.10 -0.20
C PHE A 85 1.36 -6.35 -1.33
N PHE A 86 0.87 -6.58 -2.56
CA PHE A 86 1.70 -6.70 -3.76
C PHE A 86 2.58 -5.46 -3.97
N ILE A 87 1.99 -4.26 -3.91
CA ILE A 87 2.74 -3.00 -4.10
C ILE A 87 3.85 -2.86 -3.03
N HIS A 88 3.56 -3.20 -1.78
CA HIS A 88 4.53 -3.08 -0.69
C HIS A 88 5.61 -4.17 -0.68
N GLN A 89 5.49 -5.23 -1.49
CA GLN A 89 6.56 -6.23 -1.67
C GLN A 89 7.73 -5.70 -2.50
N ALA A 90 7.56 -4.60 -3.22
CA ALA A 90 8.62 -3.89 -3.90
C ALA A 90 8.98 -2.60 -3.15
N HIS A 91 10.27 -2.22 -3.19
CA HIS A 91 10.67 -0.90 -2.72
C HIS A 91 10.13 0.17 -3.68
N TYR A 92 9.63 1.28 -3.18
CA TYR A 92 9.00 2.32 -4.02
C TYR A 92 9.93 2.92 -5.08
N ARG A 93 11.27 2.83 -4.90
CA ARG A 93 12.28 3.23 -5.90
C ARG A 93 12.54 2.17 -6.97
N SER A 94 12.03 0.95 -6.80
CA SER A 94 12.17 -0.13 -7.78
C SER A 94 11.06 -0.09 -8.81
N VAL A 95 11.33 -0.56 -10.02
CA VAL A 95 10.28 -0.80 -11.00
C VAL A 95 9.33 -1.87 -10.46
N LEU A 96 8.03 -1.61 -10.50
CA LEU A 96 7.01 -2.56 -10.10
C LEU A 96 6.32 -3.09 -11.37
N ASP A 97 6.50 -4.39 -11.63
CA ASP A 97 5.85 -5.04 -12.77
C ASP A 97 4.55 -5.72 -12.34
N PHE A 98 3.43 -5.22 -12.88
CA PHE A 98 2.13 -5.84 -12.71
C PHE A 98 2.02 -7.03 -13.68
N SER A 99 1.75 -8.21 -13.13
CA SER A 99 1.33 -9.38 -13.88
C SER A 99 0.32 -10.17 -13.06
N ASP A 100 -0.57 -10.89 -13.72
CA ASP A 100 -1.58 -11.69 -13.03
C ASP A 100 -0.94 -12.77 -12.15
N SER A 101 0.14 -13.39 -12.61
CA SER A 101 0.89 -14.38 -11.83
C SER A 101 1.53 -13.79 -10.56
N ALA A 102 2.09 -12.58 -10.64
CA ALA A 102 2.67 -11.89 -9.49
C ALA A 102 1.60 -11.47 -8.47
N LEU A 103 0.45 -10.98 -8.95
CA LEU A 103 -0.71 -10.66 -8.11
C LEU A 103 -1.26 -11.90 -7.40
N GLN A 104 -1.36 -13.04 -8.09
CA GLN A 104 -1.78 -14.31 -7.48
C GLN A 104 -0.79 -14.79 -6.42
N ALA A 105 0.51 -14.67 -6.66
CA ALA A 105 1.54 -15.03 -5.68
C ALA A 105 1.47 -14.14 -4.44
N ALA A 106 1.32 -12.83 -4.64
CA ALA A 106 1.16 -11.86 -3.55
C ALA A 106 -0.12 -12.11 -2.75
N GLU A 107 -1.23 -12.40 -3.41
CA GLU A 107 -2.48 -12.73 -2.74
C GLU A 107 -2.36 -13.97 -1.84
N LYS A 108 -1.70 -15.04 -2.32
CA LYS A 108 -1.41 -16.23 -1.50
C LYS A 108 -0.57 -15.87 -0.27
N GLY A 109 0.46 -15.04 -0.45
CA GLY A 109 1.29 -14.53 0.64
C GLY A 109 0.49 -13.70 1.65
N TYR A 110 -0.35 -12.81 1.17
CA TYR A 110 -1.22 -11.97 1.99
C TYR A 110 -2.17 -12.79 2.86
N TYR A 111 -2.90 -13.73 2.27
CA TYR A 111 -3.83 -14.58 3.04
C TYR A 111 -3.10 -15.54 3.98
N ARG A 112 -1.90 -16.03 3.64
CA ARG A 112 -1.07 -16.81 4.56
C ARG A 112 -0.67 -15.99 5.80
N LEU A 113 -0.30 -14.73 5.61
CA LEU A 113 0.03 -13.84 6.74
C LEU A 113 -1.22 -13.59 7.61
N LEU A 114 -2.37 -13.31 7.00
CA LEU A 114 -3.64 -13.14 7.74
C LEU A 114 -4.03 -14.39 8.51
N ALA A 115 -3.93 -15.57 7.91
CA ALA A 115 -4.23 -16.84 8.57
C ALA A 115 -3.29 -17.08 9.78
N SER A 116 -2.01 -16.74 9.65
CA SER A 116 -1.05 -16.80 10.77
C SER A 116 -1.47 -15.84 11.90
N MET A 117 -1.88 -14.62 11.58
CA MET A 117 -2.37 -13.65 12.56
C MET A 117 -3.64 -14.13 13.26
N ASP A 118 -4.58 -14.71 12.51
CA ASP A 118 -5.83 -15.24 13.08
C ASP A 118 -5.56 -16.46 13.98
N ALA A 119 -4.64 -17.35 13.59
CA ALA A 119 -4.20 -18.46 14.44
C ALA A 119 -3.57 -17.97 15.75
N LEU A 120 -2.77 -16.89 15.69
CA LEU A 120 -2.18 -16.27 16.89
C LEU A 120 -3.25 -15.66 17.80
N ARG A 121 -4.30 -15.04 17.23
CA ARG A 121 -5.43 -14.50 17.99
C ARG A 121 -6.23 -15.59 18.70
N GLN A 122 -6.47 -16.71 18.01
CA GLN A 122 -7.25 -17.83 18.56
C GLN A 122 -6.55 -18.55 19.70
N ARG A 123 -5.19 -18.59 19.68
CA ARG A 123 -4.40 -19.23 20.74
C ARG A 123 -4.58 -18.61 22.13
N GLY A 124 -5.17 -17.42 22.24
CA GLY A 124 -5.38 -16.76 23.53
C GLY A 124 -4.10 -16.25 24.19
N ALA A 125 -4.20 -15.35 25.18
CA ALA A 125 -3.07 -14.95 26.00
C ALA A 125 -3.15 -15.68 27.34
N GLN A 126 -2.36 -16.70 27.54
CA GLN A 126 -2.26 -17.39 28.84
C GLN A 126 -0.79 -17.46 29.26
N GLY A 127 -0.44 -16.66 30.26
CA GLY A 127 0.87 -16.69 30.91
C GLY A 127 2.04 -16.08 30.13
N PRO A 128 3.20 -16.00 30.75
CA PRO A 128 4.42 -15.54 30.09
C PRO A 128 4.85 -16.55 29.03
N ALA A 129 5.23 -16.05 27.84
CA ALA A 129 5.78 -16.90 26.78
C ALA A 129 7.06 -17.55 27.26
N LYS A 130 7.08 -18.89 27.25
CA LYS A 130 8.31 -19.66 27.42
C LYS A 130 8.99 -19.76 26.05
N GLY A 131 9.89 -18.82 25.74
CA GLY A 131 10.63 -18.84 24.48
C GLY A 131 11.62 -17.69 24.37
N SER A 132 12.57 -17.81 23.47
CA SER A 132 13.67 -16.86 23.27
C SER A 132 13.39 -15.77 22.26
N TRP A 133 12.13 -15.58 21.80
CA TRP A 133 11.86 -14.55 20.81
C TRP A 133 11.83 -13.16 21.45
N ASN A 134 12.74 -12.32 21.00
CA ASN A 134 12.91 -10.97 21.50
C ASN A 134 12.08 -9.98 20.66
N VAL A 135 10.99 -9.53 21.27
CA VAL A 135 10.02 -8.62 20.70
C VAL A 135 10.59 -7.21 20.48
N GLU A 136 11.38 -6.73 21.42
CA GLU A 136 12.01 -5.41 21.37
C GLU A 136 13.01 -5.36 20.20
N ALA A 137 13.84 -6.40 20.07
CA ALA A 137 14.76 -6.53 18.96
C ALA A 137 14.03 -6.61 17.60
N TRP A 138 12.94 -7.36 17.52
CA TRP A 138 12.12 -7.41 16.31
C TRP A 138 11.46 -6.05 15.97
N ASN A 139 10.95 -5.35 16.96
CA ASN A 139 10.36 -4.03 16.76
C ASN A 139 11.41 -3.01 16.30
N ALA A 140 12.62 -3.08 16.86
CA ALA A 140 13.75 -2.27 16.43
C ALA A 140 14.12 -2.55 14.95
N GLN A 141 14.17 -3.82 14.53
CA GLN A 141 14.41 -4.19 13.14
C GLN A 141 13.32 -3.69 12.19
N CYS A 142 12.04 -3.77 12.59
CA CYS A 142 10.93 -3.22 11.81
C CYS A 142 11.02 -1.69 11.67
N THR A 143 11.40 -1.01 12.76
CA THR A 143 11.59 0.44 12.76
C THR A 143 12.76 0.84 11.88
N GLU A 144 13.87 0.12 11.98
CA GLU A 144 15.05 0.35 11.15
C GLU A 144 14.73 0.17 9.66
N ALA A 145 13.99 -0.88 9.28
CA ALA A 145 13.57 -1.07 7.89
C ALA A 145 12.76 0.13 7.37
N MET A 146 11.92 0.74 8.20
CA MET A 146 11.17 1.93 7.82
C MET A 146 12.03 3.19 7.80
N ASN A 147 13.03 3.30 8.68
CA ASN A 147 13.99 4.41 8.69
C ASN A 147 14.94 4.35 7.50
N GLN A 148 15.20 3.15 6.97
CA GLN A 148 15.98 2.96 5.75
C GLN A 148 15.11 3.18 4.50
N ASP A 149 14.75 4.42 4.28
CA ASP A 149 14.02 4.87 3.08
C ASP A 149 12.71 4.11 2.84
N LEU A 150 11.93 3.89 3.89
CA LEU A 150 10.61 3.21 3.83
C LEU A 150 10.69 1.79 3.22
N ASN A 151 11.68 1.00 3.61
CA ASN A 151 11.95 -0.32 3.04
C ASN A 151 10.86 -1.35 3.42
N SER A 152 9.70 -1.21 2.78
CA SER A 152 8.53 -2.09 3.02
C SER A 152 8.77 -3.56 2.69
N PRO A 153 9.59 -3.97 1.68
CA PRO A 153 9.93 -5.37 1.47
C PRO A 153 10.59 -6.02 2.69
N VAL A 154 11.55 -5.34 3.29
CA VAL A 154 12.23 -5.83 4.51
C VAL A 154 11.25 -5.91 5.68
N LEU A 155 10.39 -4.90 5.85
CA LEU A 155 9.35 -4.95 6.87
C LEU A 155 8.40 -6.14 6.68
N ILE A 156 7.98 -6.44 5.45
CA ILE A 156 7.13 -7.61 5.15
C ILE A 156 7.85 -8.91 5.48
N ALA A 157 9.13 -9.04 5.18
CA ALA A 157 9.93 -10.21 5.56
C ALA A 157 9.94 -10.39 7.08
N GLN A 158 10.18 -9.32 7.85
CA GLN A 158 10.13 -9.34 9.32
C GLN A 158 8.75 -9.78 9.86
N LEU A 159 7.64 -9.43 9.18
CA LEU A 159 6.31 -9.89 9.57
C LEU A 159 6.12 -11.39 9.39
N PHE A 160 6.65 -11.98 8.31
CA PHE A 160 6.62 -13.42 8.09
C PHE A 160 7.50 -14.17 9.07
N ASP A 161 8.70 -13.67 9.36
CA ASP A 161 9.62 -14.27 10.31
C ASP A 161 9.03 -14.23 11.73
N ALA A 162 8.42 -13.13 12.13
CA ALA A 162 7.68 -13.03 13.39
C ALA A 162 6.54 -14.05 13.47
N ALA A 163 5.71 -14.13 12.42
CA ALA A 163 4.58 -15.06 12.39
C ALA A 163 5.07 -16.52 12.53
N LYS A 164 6.18 -16.88 11.86
CA LYS A 164 6.81 -18.21 11.96
C LYS A 164 7.41 -18.47 13.35
N ALA A 165 8.17 -17.50 13.89
CA ALA A 165 8.81 -17.63 15.19
C ALA A 165 7.79 -17.81 16.31
N VAL A 166 6.73 -16.96 16.31
CA VAL A 166 5.67 -17.05 17.34
C VAL A 166 4.85 -18.32 17.19
N ALA A 167 4.62 -18.82 15.97
CA ALA A 167 3.94 -20.11 15.76
C ALA A 167 4.74 -21.30 16.30
N ALA A 168 6.07 -21.22 16.33
CA ALA A 168 6.97 -22.26 16.82
C ALA A 168 7.15 -22.25 18.37
N LEU A 169 6.73 -21.18 19.06
CA LEU A 169 6.85 -21.10 20.50
C LEU A 169 5.97 -22.14 21.20
N PRO A 170 6.51 -22.88 22.20
CA PRO A 170 5.73 -23.79 23.04
C PRO A 170 4.81 -22.94 23.94
N GLY A 171 3.51 -23.22 23.92
CA GLY A 171 2.51 -22.48 24.70
C GLY A 171 1.75 -21.44 23.90
N GLN A 172 0.95 -20.65 24.61
CA GLN A 172 0.07 -19.66 23.97
C GLN A 172 0.78 -18.30 23.81
N PRO A 173 0.59 -17.58 22.69
CA PRO A 173 1.20 -16.27 22.50
C PRO A 173 0.72 -15.26 23.54
N THR A 174 1.63 -14.38 23.97
CA THR A 174 1.30 -13.31 24.93
C THR A 174 0.29 -12.30 24.38
N ALA A 175 -0.44 -11.62 25.26
CA ALA A 175 -1.40 -10.54 24.92
C ALA A 175 -0.76 -9.48 24.01
N TRP A 176 0.54 -9.21 24.20
CA TRP A 176 1.30 -8.25 23.43
C TRP A 176 1.46 -8.64 21.95
N ALA A 177 1.75 -9.91 21.64
CA ALA A 177 1.88 -10.36 20.25
C ALA A 177 0.56 -10.15 19.47
N ARG A 178 -0.59 -10.31 20.15
CA ARG A 178 -1.91 -10.00 19.60
C ARG A 178 -2.08 -8.50 19.37
N ASP A 179 -1.79 -7.66 20.35
CA ASP A 179 -2.02 -6.22 20.29
C ASP A 179 -1.17 -5.53 19.22
N THR A 180 0.08 -5.93 19.07
CA THR A 180 0.99 -5.36 18.06
C THR A 180 0.61 -5.76 16.63
N LEU A 181 0.19 -6.99 16.41
CA LEU A 181 -0.30 -7.46 15.11
C LEU A 181 -1.67 -6.86 14.80
N ASP A 182 -2.54 -6.67 15.79
CA ASP A 182 -3.85 -6.05 15.65
C ASP A 182 -3.79 -4.57 15.31
N ARG A 183 -2.96 -3.80 15.97
CA ARG A 183 -2.80 -2.35 15.68
C ARG A 183 -2.36 -2.10 14.25
N ARG A 184 -1.58 -2.99 13.66
CA ARG A 184 -1.14 -2.89 12.26
C ARG A 184 -2.16 -3.46 11.25
N GLY A 185 -3.04 -4.37 11.69
CA GLY A 185 -4.10 -4.98 10.85
C GLY A 185 -5.45 -4.24 10.86
N THR A 186 -5.77 -3.52 11.93
CA THR A 186 -7.09 -2.86 12.10
C THR A 186 -7.27 -1.63 11.21
N ASN A 187 -6.19 -0.95 10.80
CA ASN A 187 -6.29 0.13 9.80
C ASN A 187 -6.83 -0.37 8.44
N GLN A 188 -6.77 -1.67 8.16
CA GLN A 188 -7.32 -2.24 6.91
C GLN A 188 -8.79 -2.65 7.04
N ARG A 189 -9.29 -3.00 8.24
CA ARG A 189 -10.71 -3.40 8.42
C ARG A 189 -11.68 -2.23 8.37
N SER A 190 -11.25 -1.02 8.72
CA SER A 190 -12.09 0.18 8.65
C SER A 190 -12.41 0.59 7.19
N ALA A 191 -11.51 0.26 6.25
CA ALA A 191 -11.72 0.53 4.84
C ALA A 191 -12.70 -0.46 4.15
N ALA A 192 -12.83 -1.68 4.68
CA ALA A 192 -13.69 -2.72 4.12
C ALA A 192 -15.18 -2.62 4.52
N ARG A 193 -15.52 -1.71 5.44
CA ARG A 193 -16.90 -1.56 5.97
C ARG A 193 -17.65 -0.31 5.46
N LYS A 194 -17.31 0.24 4.31
CA LYS A 194 -18.22 1.22 3.69
C LYS A 194 -19.34 0.46 2.96
N PRO A 195 -20.61 0.77 3.25
CA PRO A 195 -21.73 0.18 2.52
C PRO A 195 -21.64 0.58 1.04
N PRO A 196 -22.20 -0.20 0.11
CA PRO A 196 -22.18 0.11 -1.31
C PRO A 196 -22.81 1.48 -1.52
N LEU A 197 -22.10 2.34 -2.26
CA LEU A 197 -22.61 3.63 -2.71
C LEU A 197 -23.93 3.37 -3.45
N ARG A 198 -25.06 3.77 -2.85
CA ARG A 198 -26.35 3.78 -3.51
C ARG A 198 -26.20 4.54 -4.83
N ALA A 199 -26.51 3.87 -5.94
CA ALA A 199 -26.59 4.48 -7.24
C ALA A 199 -27.51 5.71 -7.14
N ARG A 200 -26.95 6.90 -7.34
CA ARG A 200 -27.75 8.11 -7.49
C ARG A 200 -28.56 7.95 -8.78
N ALA A 201 -29.85 7.70 -8.62
CA ALA A 201 -30.79 7.78 -9.72
C ALA A 201 -30.62 9.13 -10.43
N SER A 202 -30.31 9.07 -11.70
CA SER A 202 -30.25 10.24 -12.58
C SER A 202 -31.63 10.88 -12.66
N ARG A 203 -31.82 12.01 -11.99
CA ARG A 203 -33.00 12.85 -12.22
C ARG A 203 -32.88 13.43 -13.63
N ALA A 204 -33.71 12.93 -14.52
CA ALA A 204 -33.92 13.51 -15.84
C ALA A 204 -34.32 14.97 -15.69
N ARG A 205 -33.62 15.87 -16.38
CA ARG A 205 -34.03 17.28 -16.54
C ARG A 205 -35.25 17.34 -17.44
N PRO A 206 -36.32 18.09 -17.08
CA PRO A 206 -37.43 18.31 -17.99
C PRO A 206 -36.99 19.23 -19.15
N ALA A 207 -37.45 18.89 -20.33
CA ALA A 207 -37.24 19.63 -21.58
C ALA A 207 -37.75 21.06 -21.49
N ARG A 208 -36.92 22.06 -21.83
CA ARG A 208 -37.34 23.46 -22.03
C ARG A 208 -38.23 23.53 -23.25
N ARG A 209 -39.49 23.85 -23.05
CA ARG A 209 -40.42 24.29 -24.13
C ARG A 209 -39.94 25.63 -24.71
N SER A 210 -39.70 25.65 -26.01
CA SER A 210 -39.56 26.87 -26.81
C SER A 210 -40.88 27.58 -26.84
N ARG A 211 -40.90 28.86 -26.46
CA ARG A 211 -41.98 29.78 -26.86
C ARG A 211 -41.45 30.70 -27.96
N ARG A 212 -42.26 30.82 -28.96
CA ARG A 212 -42.17 31.78 -30.07
C ARG A 212 -42.12 33.24 -29.57
#